data_0053c6250b7183742f089defbb357db3
#
_entry.id   0053c6250b7183742f089defbb357db3
#
_cell.length_a   1.000
_cell.length_b   1.000
_cell.length_c   1.000
_cell.angle_alpha   90.00
_cell.angle_beta   90.00
_cell.angle_gamma   90.00
#
_symmetry.space_group_name_H-M   'P 1'
#
loop_
_entity.id
_entity.type
_entity.pdbx_description
1 polymer ?
#
loop_
_entity_poly.entity_id
_entity_poly.type
_entity_poly.pdbx_seq_one_letter_code
_entity_poly.pdbx_strand_id
1 'polypeptide(L)'
;MKKIVALLLSLNMLLVADTMLNGNPMDEVVPVIKEKLGIPKKLNENTSLTDLYSLQGKYVVFQYTYNENASIDISNVAITKLRNQTVNSYCYEEKDARNILGGDNKKNIIKNVYMHKGKEVYHILISEKDCK
;
A
#
# COMPACT_ATOMS: atom_id res chain seq x y z
N MET A 1 -12.07 10.53 -2.72
CA MET A 1 -10.98 10.70 -3.65
C MET A 1 -9.73 9.89 -3.28
N LYS A 2 -9.21 10.06 -2.09
CA LYS A 2 -7.99 9.35 -1.65
C LYS A 2 -8.19 7.84 -1.44
N LYS A 3 -9.39 7.43 -1.08
CA LYS A 3 -9.72 6.03 -0.80
C LYS A 3 -9.68 5.12 -2.02
N ILE A 4 -9.60 5.68 -3.21
CA ILE A 4 -9.55 4.92 -4.45
C ILE A 4 -8.30 4.04 -4.52
N VAL A 5 -7.22 4.48 -3.89
CA VAL A 5 -5.94 3.79 -3.93
C VAL A 5 -6.04 2.35 -3.41
N ALA A 6 -6.73 2.16 -2.29
CA ALA A 6 -6.86 0.83 -1.69
C ALA A 6 -7.66 -0.13 -2.57
N LEU A 7 -8.69 0.37 -3.24
CA LEU A 7 -9.55 -0.47 -4.08
C LEU A 7 -8.82 -1.07 -5.29
N LEU A 8 -7.79 -0.38 -5.80
CA LEU A 8 -7.04 -0.89 -6.92
C LEU A 8 -6.21 -2.11 -6.58
N LEU A 9 -5.85 -2.28 -5.31
CA LEU A 9 -5.02 -3.39 -4.89
C LEU A 9 -5.75 -4.72 -4.91
N SER A 10 -7.01 -4.76 -4.48
CA SER A 10 -7.74 -6.02 -4.33
C SER A 10 -7.95 -6.75 -5.66
N LEU A 11 -8.25 -6.02 -6.73
CA LEU A 11 -8.50 -6.63 -8.03
C LEU A 11 -7.26 -7.33 -8.58
N ASN A 12 -6.09 -6.76 -8.34
CA ASN A 12 -4.84 -7.32 -8.82
C ASN A 12 -4.30 -8.40 -7.89
N MET A 13 -4.58 -8.29 -6.59
CA MET A 13 -4.13 -9.29 -5.63
C MET A 13 -4.80 -10.63 -5.85
N LEU A 14 -6.04 -10.65 -6.33
CA LEU A 14 -6.71 -11.90 -6.66
C LEU A 14 -5.95 -12.70 -7.72
N LEU A 15 -5.26 -12.02 -8.63
CA LEU A 15 -4.52 -12.66 -9.70
C LEU A 15 -3.24 -13.33 -9.20
N VAL A 16 -2.70 -12.91 -8.07
CA VAL A 16 -1.46 -13.46 -7.53
C VAL A 16 -1.68 -14.34 -6.31
N ALA A 17 -2.89 -14.33 -5.73
CA ALA A 17 -3.19 -15.04 -4.50
C ALA A 17 -2.86 -16.52 -4.59
N ASP A 18 -3.27 -17.19 -5.65
CA ASP A 18 -3.09 -18.63 -5.81
C ASP A 18 -1.62 -19.04 -5.92
N THR A 19 -0.80 -18.18 -6.48
CA THR A 19 0.61 -18.47 -6.70
C THR A 19 1.50 -18.06 -5.54
N MET A 20 1.05 -17.11 -4.71
CA MET A 20 1.88 -16.49 -3.69
C MET A 20 1.60 -16.98 -2.27
N LEU A 21 0.56 -17.77 -2.06
CA LEU A 21 0.13 -18.19 -0.72
C LEU A 21 0.87 -19.39 -0.15
N ASN A 22 2.09 -19.67 -0.59
CA ASN A 22 2.80 -20.87 -0.16
C ASN A 22 4.05 -20.58 0.66
N GLY A 23 4.01 -19.52 1.49
CA GLY A 23 5.11 -19.28 2.40
C GLY A 23 6.37 -18.71 1.76
N ASN A 24 6.27 -18.17 0.56
CA ASN A 24 7.43 -17.53 -0.07
C ASN A 24 7.79 -16.26 0.69
N PRO A 25 9.10 -15.97 0.85
CA PRO A 25 9.53 -14.74 1.50
C PRO A 25 8.99 -13.51 0.77
N MET A 26 8.68 -12.46 1.53
CA MET A 26 8.17 -11.23 0.91
C MET A 26 9.15 -10.62 -0.07
N ASP A 27 10.45 -10.81 0.14
CA ASP A 27 11.46 -10.32 -0.81
C ASP A 27 11.32 -10.94 -2.20
N GLU A 28 10.75 -12.13 -2.29
CA GLU A 28 10.48 -12.78 -3.57
C GLU A 28 9.09 -12.46 -4.09
N VAL A 29 8.13 -12.29 -3.20
CA VAL A 29 6.73 -12.04 -3.55
C VAL A 29 6.50 -10.62 -4.05
N VAL A 30 7.09 -9.64 -3.37
CA VAL A 30 6.83 -8.23 -3.66
C VAL A 30 7.20 -7.81 -5.09
N PRO A 31 8.36 -8.23 -5.65
CA PRO A 31 8.65 -7.89 -7.05
C PRO A 31 7.61 -8.43 -8.03
N VAL A 32 7.07 -9.61 -7.76
CA VAL A 32 6.04 -10.20 -8.61
C VAL A 32 4.75 -9.39 -8.53
N ILE A 33 4.37 -8.99 -7.32
CA ILE A 33 3.19 -8.14 -7.12
C ILE A 33 3.37 -6.81 -7.84
N LYS A 34 4.55 -6.21 -7.73
CA LYS A 34 4.85 -4.95 -8.40
C LYS A 34 4.63 -5.05 -9.90
N GLU A 35 5.12 -6.11 -10.50
CA GLU A 35 4.95 -6.35 -11.93
C GLU A 35 3.47 -6.56 -12.29
N LYS A 36 2.77 -7.38 -11.53
CA LYS A 36 1.35 -7.66 -11.78
C LYS A 36 0.47 -6.43 -11.63
N LEU A 37 0.80 -5.55 -10.70
CA LEU A 37 0.07 -4.29 -10.54
C LEU A 37 0.42 -3.25 -11.61
N GLY A 38 1.50 -3.48 -12.37
CA GLY A 38 1.92 -2.54 -13.40
C GLY A 38 2.51 -1.25 -12.83
N ILE A 39 3.21 -1.35 -11.71
CA ILE A 39 3.83 -0.20 -11.07
C ILE A 39 5.15 0.16 -11.79
N PRO A 40 5.40 1.44 -12.07
CA PRO A 40 4.64 2.62 -11.66
C PRO A 40 3.39 2.82 -12.50
N LYS A 41 2.34 3.34 -11.86
CA LYS A 41 1.11 3.64 -12.57
C LYS A 41 0.38 4.83 -11.95
N LYS A 42 -0.34 5.55 -12.81
CA LYS A 42 -1.12 6.69 -12.39
C LYS A 42 -2.45 6.20 -11.80
N LEU A 43 -2.78 6.67 -10.60
CA LEU A 43 -4.01 6.29 -9.92
C LEU A 43 -5.13 7.29 -10.18
N ASN A 44 -4.78 8.57 -10.24
CA ASN A 44 -5.70 9.65 -10.58
C ASN A 44 -4.86 10.82 -11.08
N GLU A 45 -5.49 11.97 -11.31
CA GLU A 45 -4.79 13.12 -11.87
C GLU A 45 -3.62 13.61 -11.01
N ASN A 46 -3.71 13.40 -9.71
CA ASN A 46 -2.76 13.98 -8.77
C ASN A 46 -1.81 12.99 -8.12
N THR A 47 -2.08 11.69 -8.25
CA THR A 47 -1.34 10.68 -7.50
C THR A 47 -0.97 9.50 -8.37
N SER A 48 0.27 9.05 -8.25
CA SER A 48 0.75 7.83 -8.88
C SER A 48 1.29 6.89 -7.81
N LEU A 49 1.13 5.59 -8.04
CA LEU A 49 1.81 4.57 -7.24
C LEU A 49 3.13 4.31 -7.96
N THR A 50 4.22 4.79 -7.37
CA THR A 50 5.50 4.85 -8.08
C THR A 50 6.46 3.73 -7.75
N ASP A 51 6.28 3.08 -6.61
CA ASP A 51 7.15 1.96 -6.26
C ASP A 51 6.47 1.04 -5.25
N LEU A 52 6.96 -0.18 -5.20
CA LEU A 52 6.56 -1.19 -4.23
C LEU A 52 7.79 -2.04 -3.94
N TYR A 53 8.17 -2.14 -2.69
CA TYR A 53 9.34 -2.93 -2.32
C TYR A 53 9.21 -3.46 -0.88
N SER A 54 10.00 -4.47 -0.57
CA SER A 54 10.08 -4.98 0.80
C SER A 54 11.33 -4.40 1.46
N LEU A 55 11.27 -4.28 2.77
CA LEU A 55 12.37 -3.71 3.54
C LEU A 55 12.58 -4.55 4.79
N GLN A 56 13.80 -5.06 4.96
CA GLN A 56 14.22 -5.84 6.13
C GLN A 56 13.35 -7.08 6.40
N GLY A 57 12.71 -7.61 5.34
CA GLY A 57 11.84 -8.78 5.48
C GLY A 57 10.62 -8.57 6.37
N LYS A 58 10.34 -7.34 6.74
CA LYS A 58 9.27 -7.00 7.68
C LYS A 58 8.28 -5.99 7.12
N TYR A 59 8.78 -5.01 6.37
CA TYR A 59 7.96 -3.94 5.83
C TYR A 59 7.64 -4.19 4.37
N VAL A 60 6.40 -3.96 3.99
CA VAL A 60 5.97 -3.88 2.59
C VAL A 60 5.68 -2.41 2.33
N VAL A 61 6.47 -1.78 1.49
CA VAL A 61 6.42 -0.34 1.29
C VAL A 61 5.76 -0.02 -0.04
N PHE A 62 4.66 0.73 0.03
CA PHE A 62 4.00 1.31 -1.14
C PHE A 62 4.37 2.78 -1.21
N GLN A 63 5.02 3.18 -2.29
CA GLN A 63 5.40 4.58 -2.47
C GLN A 63 4.43 5.27 -3.43
N TYR A 64 3.76 6.26 -2.92
CA TYR A 64 2.86 7.11 -3.69
C TYR A 64 3.53 8.45 -3.93
N THR A 65 3.34 9.01 -5.13
CA THR A 65 3.92 10.30 -5.46
C THR A 65 2.82 11.23 -5.95
N TYR A 66 2.72 12.40 -5.33
CA TYR A 66 1.82 13.44 -5.77
C TYR A 66 2.43 14.21 -6.93
N ASN A 67 1.57 14.59 -7.87
CA ASN A 67 1.97 15.48 -8.96
C ASN A 67 2.56 16.76 -8.36
N GLU A 68 3.64 17.27 -8.95
CA GLU A 68 4.30 18.46 -8.46
C GLU A 68 3.36 19.66 -8.34
N ASN A 69 2.39 19.77 -9.24
CA ASN A 69 1.43 20.87 -9.26
C ASN A 69 0.22 20.64 -8.36
N ALA A 70 0.14 19.48 -7.72
CA ALA A 70 -1.00 19.19 -6.85
C ALA A 70 -0.93 19.98 -5.56
N SER A 71 -2.08 20.47 -5.12
CA SER A 71 -2.24 21.02 -3.78
C SER A 71 -2.55 19.85 -2.84
N ILE A 72 -1.70 19.63 -1.86
CA ILE A 72 -1.89 18.53 -0.92
C ILE A 72 -2.10 19.08 0.48
N ASP A 73 -2.98 18.41 1.22
CA ASP A 73 -3.26 18.78 2.61
C ASP A 73 -2.51 17.81 3.53
N ILE A 74 -1.52 18.33 4.22
CA ILE A 74 -0.73 17.55 5.17
C ILE A 74 -1.06 17.87 6.62
N SER A 75 -2.24 18.45 6.85
CA SER A 75 -2.69 18.69 8.22
C SER A 75 -2.93 17.38 8.95
N ASN A 76 -2.86 17.44 10.27
CA ASN A 76 -3.11 16.25 11.10
C ASN A 76 -4.51 15.68 10.85
N VAL A 77 -5.49 16.53 10.60
CA VAL A 77 -6.85 16.09 10.31
C VAL A 77 -6.89 15.29 9.02
N ALA A 78 -6.27 15.81 7.96
CA ALA A 78 -6.27 15.13 6.67
C ALA A 78 -5.51 13.80 6.72
N ILE A 79 -4.37 13.78 7.38
CA ILE A 79 -3.56 12.56 7.51
C ILE A 79 -4.30 11.51 8.34
N THR A 80 -4.94 11.93 9.44
CA THR A 80 -5.71 11.01 10.28
C THR A 80 -6.87 10.40 9.51
N LYS A 81 -7.56 11.21 8.71
CA LYS A 81 -8.67 10.72 7.89
C LYS A 81 -8.18 9.71 6.87
N LEU A 82 -7.08 10.00 6.20
CA LEU A 82 -6.49 9.09 5.22
C LEU A 82 -6.05 7.79 5.89
N ARG A 83 -5.41 7.89 7.05
CA ARG A 83 -5.00 6.71 7.80
C ARG A 83 -6.20 5.83 8.15
N ASN A 84 -7.26 6.43 8.68
CA ASN A 84 -8.45 5.68 9.06
C ASN A 84 -9.09 4.99 7.86
N GLN A 85 -9.16 5.65 6.73
CA GLN A 85 -9.68 5.05 5.50
C GLN A 85 -8.81 3.88 5.03
N THR A 86 -7.50 4.05 5.08
CA THR A 86 -6.55 3.03 4.64
C THR A 86 -6.60 1.82 5.56
N VAL A 87 -6.63 2.03 6.87
CA VAL A 87 -6.74 0.95 7.86
C VAL A 87 -8.05 0.19 7.64
N ASN A 88 -9.14 0.90 7.46
CA ASN A 88 -10.44 0.26 7.24
C ASN A 88 -10.43 -0.61 5.98
N SER A 89 -9.85 -0.10 4.90
CA SER A 89 -9.76 -0.86 3.66
C SER A 89 -8.91 -2.11 3.83
N TYR A 90 -7.75 -1.97 4.45
CA TYR A 90 -6.85 -3.11 4.67
C TYR A 90 -7.50 -4.18 5.56
N CYS A 91 -8.13 -3.76 6.63
CA CYS A 91 -8.64 -4.69 7.65
C CYS A 91 -9.95 -5.35 7.25
N TYR A 92 -10.82 -4.64 6.54
CA TYR A 92 -12.21 -5.08 6.36
C TYR A 92 -12.69 -5.15 4.93
N GLU A 93 -12.08 -4.42 4.02
CA GLU A 93 -12.54 -4.39 2.64
C GLU A 93 -11.69 -5.22 1.69
N GLU A 94 -10.39 -5.28 1.90
CA GLU A 94 -9.46 -5.94 0.98
C GLU A 94 -8.77 -7.12 1.66
N LYS A 95 -9.55 -8.12 1.98
CA LYS A 95 -9.06 -9.28 2.74
C LYS A 95 -7.96 -10.05 2.01
N ASP A 96 -8.03 -10.14 0.69
CA ASP A 96 -7.00 -10.85 -0.07
C ASP A 96 -5.67 -10.12 0.01
N ALA A 97 -5.70 -8.79 -0.13
CA ALA A 97 -4.51 -7.98 0.03
C ALA A 97 -3.92 -8.13 1.43
N ARG A 98 -4.78 -8.12 2.45
CA ARG A 98 -4.36 -8.31 3.84
C ARG A 98 -3.69 -9.67 4.04
N ASN A 99 -4.24 -10.73 3.46
CA ASN A 99 -3.68 -12.06 3.61
C ASN A 99 -2.33 -12.20 2.91
N ILE A 100 -2.18 -11.58 1.76
CA ILE A 100 -0.93 -11.65 1.00
C ILE A 100 0.13 -10.76 1.63
N LEU A 101 -0.20 -9.49 1.84
CA LEU A 101 0.75 -8.49 2.29
C LEU A 101 1.15 -8.67 3.75
N GLY A 102 0.24 -9.23 4.56
CA GLY A 102 0.53 -9.48 5.95
C GLY A 102 1.63 -10.52 6.18
N GLY A 103 1.83 -11.40 5.21
CA GLY A 103 2.85 -12.44 5.30
C GLY A 103 2.51 -13.53 6.29
N ASP A 104 3.48 -14.36 6.59
CA ASP A 104 3.31 -15.47 7.52
C ASP A 104 2.96 -14.96 8.92
N ASN A 105 1.89 -15.52 9.48
CA ASN A 105 1.39 -15.14 10.80
C ASN A 105 1.05 -13.66 10.90
N LYS A 106 0.85 -13.00 9.76
CA LYS A 106 0.46 -11.58 9.68
C LYS A 106 1.40 -10.66 10.45
N LYS A 107 2.69 -10.88 10.31
CA LYS A 107 3.73 -10.14 11.00
C LYS A 107 4.24 -8.92 10.25
N ASN A 108 3.94 -8.83 8.96
CA ASN A 108 4.44 -7.72 8.16
C ASN A 108 3.72 -6.42 8.51
N ILE A 109 4.45 -5.33 8.32
CA ILE A 109 3.93 -3.99 8.48
C ILE A 109 3.84 -3.36 7.10
N ILE A 110 2.69 -2.80 6.78
CA ILE A 110 2.49 -2.07 5.53
C ILE A 110 2.88 -0.62 5.79
N LYS A 111 3.77 -0.10 4.96
CA LYS A 111 4.19 1.29 5.06
C LYS A 111 3.82 2.00 3.76
N ASN A 112 2.86 2.91 3.83
CA ASN A 112 2.52 3.76 2.70
C ASN A 112 3.28 5.07 2.84
N VAL A 113 4.17 5.34 1.89
CA VAL A 113 5.00 6.54 1.88
C VAL A 113 4.45 7.49 0.82
N TYR A 114 4.24 8.73 1.19
CA TYR A 114 3.71 9.74 0.28
C TYR A 114 4.77 10.79 -0.02
N MET A 115 5.11 10.89 -1.30
CA MET A 115 6.16 11.78 -1.80
C MET A 115 5.56 12.98 -2.53
N HIS A 116 6.18 14.13 -2.37
CA HIS A 116 5.82 15.32 -3.13
C HIS A 116 7.07 16.16 -3.34
N LYS A 117 7.34 16.50 -4.59
CA LYS A 117 8.52 17.30 -4.97
C LYS A 117 9.82 16.68 -4.47
N GLY A 118 9.92 15.35 -4.58
CA GLY A 118 11.13 14.62 -4.21
C GLY A 118 11.34 14.40 -2.74
N LYS A 119 10.35 14.72 -1.90
CA LYS A 119 10.46 14.55 -0.44
C LYS A 119 9.29 13.74 0.09
N GLU A 120 9.56 12.94 1.11
CA GLU A 120 8.50 12.27 1.86
C GLU A 120 7.78 13.34 2.69
N VAL A 121 6.48 13.49 2.47
CA VAL A 121 5.68 14.46 3.21
C VAL A 121 4.98 13.84 4.41
N TYR A 122 4.64 12.56 4.33
CA TYR A 122 4.17 11.77 5.46
C TYR A 122 4.15 10.29 5.07
N HIS A 123 3.96 9.43 6.06
CA HIS A 123 3.75 8.02 5.82
C HIS A 123 2.71 7.46 6.78
N ILE A 124 2.14 6.32 6.42
CA ILE A 124 1.13 5.64 7.22
C ILE A 124 1.60 4.20 7.44
N LEU A 125 1.65 3.78 8.70
CA LEU A 125 1.99 2.41 9.05
C LEU A 125 0.71 1.66 9.44
N ILE A 126 0.56 0.46 8.90
CA ILE A 126 -0.59 -0.40 9.18
C ILE A 126 -0.06 -1.78 9.51
N SER A 127 -0.55 -2.34 10.59
CA SER A 127 -0.23 -3.71 10.97
C SER A 127 -1.48 -4.43 11.41
N GLU A 128 -1.36 -5.72 11.65
CA GLU A 128 -2.51 -6.55 12.02
C GLU A 128 -3.17 -6.07 13.33
N LYS A 129 -2.40 -5.47 14.22
CA LYS A 129 -2.96 -4.94 15.48
C LYS A 129 -3.87 -3.74 15.29
N ASP A 130 -3.83 -3.10 14.13
CA ASP A 130 -4.76 -2.01 13.81
C ASP A 130 -6.13 -2.55 13.42
N CYS A 131 -6.22 -3.84 13.16
CA CYS A 131 -7.45 -4.52 12.79
C CYS A 131 -8.07 -5.15 14.05
N LYS A 132 -9.26 -4.76 14.39
CA LYS A 132 -9.90 -5.29 15.59
C LYS A 132 -11.20 -6.02 15.29
#